data_fb6d6ea909e3ed27904707406dbe3513
#
_entry.id   fb6d6ea909e3ed27904707406dbe3513
#
_cell.length_a   1.000
_cell.length_b   1.000
_cell.length_c   1.000
_cell.angle_alpha   90.00
_cell.angle_beta   90.00
_cell.angle_gamma   90.00
#
_symmetry.space_group_name_H-M   'P 1'
#
loop_
_entity.id
_entity.type
_entity.pdbx_description
1 polymer ?
#
loop_
_entity_poly.entity_id
_entity_poly.type
_entity_poly.pdbx_seq_one_letter_code
_entity_poly.pdbx_strand_id
1 'polypeptide(L)'
;MTSATDIANNALNVLGASNISAFDENSKAARIVNQRYDSIRDSVFRAHPWNCLIRRQDLAQSSTAPGFGYAHQYPLPTDPYCLRVLEFSNGSMSYPQDNMMNNSGGPAFVIEGRNIVTDEGTAKIKYVARITDPN
;
A
#
# COMPACT_ATOMS: atom_id res chain seq x y z
N MET A 1 5.81 10.42 21.31
CA MET A 1 5.37 9.80 20.06
C MET A 1 4.14 10.52 19.51
N THR A 2 4.10 10.77 18.23
CA THR A 2 2.99 11.49 17.62
C THR A 2 1.86 10.51 17.30
N SER A 3 0.72 10.66 17.95
CA SER A 3 -0.46 9.84 17.70
C SER A 3 -1.28 10.39 16.51
N ALA A 4 -2.21 9.58 16.01
CA ALA A 4 -3.15 10.05 14.99
C ALA A 4 -3.97 11.26 15.46
N THR A 5 -4.33 11.30 16.75
CA THR A 5 -5.03 12.45 17.36
C THR A 5 -4.15 13.70 17.38
N ASP A 6 -2.85 13.55 17.65
CA ASP A 6 -1.91 14.69 17.60
C ASP A 6 -1.79 15.25 16.21
N ILE A 7 -1.72 14.38 15.18
CA ILE A 7 -1.67 14.81 13.78
C ILE A 7 -2.95 15.61 13.43
N ALA A 8 -4.11 15.10 13.83
CA ALA A 8 -5.38 15.77 13.60
C ALA A 8 -5.43 17.13 14.30
N ASN A 9 -5.00 17.19 15.55
CA ASN A 9 -4.99 18.42 16.33
C ASN A 9 -4.02 19.47 15.77
N ASN A 10 -2.87 19.04 15.24
CA ASN A 10 -1.97 19.95 14.54
C ASN A 10 -2.65 20.60 13.34
N ALA A 11 -3.39 19.82 12.55
CA ALA A 11 -4.17 20.35 11.42
C ALA A 11 -5.29 21.30 11.89
N LEU A 12 -6.01 20.93 12.94
CA LEU A 12 -7.07 21.76 13.51
C LEU A 12 -6.53 23.09 14.04
N ASN A 13 -5.36 23.06 14.68
CA ASN A 13 -4.70 24.26 15.19
C ASN A 13 -4.33 25.24 14.05
N VAL A 14 -3.85 24.72 12.93
CA VAL A 14 -3.54 25.55 11.74
C VAL A 14 -4.81 26.23 11.21
N LEU A 15 -5.96 25.54 11.29
CA LEU A 15 -7.25 26.07 10.84
C LEU A 15 -7.92 26.99 11.89
N GLY A 16 -7.36 27.10 13.11
CA GLY A 16 -7.97 27.85 14.19
C GLY A 16 -9.18 27.15 14.81
N ALA A 17 -9.34 25.84 14.60
CA ALA A 17 -10.42 25.06 15.18
C ALA A 17 -10.04 24.50 16.54
N SER A 18 -11.04 24.07 17.31
CA SER A 18 -10.83 23.44 18.62
C SER A 18 -10.22 22.06 18.49
N ASN A 19 -9.37 21.69 19.44
CA ASN A 19 -8.78 20.37 19.51
C ASN A 19 -9.82 19.30 19.85
N ILE A 20 -9.51 18.06 19.49
CA ILE A 20 -10.30 16.88 19.85
C ILE A 20 -9.51 16.00 20.82
N SER A 21 -10.20 15.27 21.67
CA SER A 21 -9.61 14.31 22.60
C SER A 21 -9.43 12.94 21.96
N ALA A 22 -10.36 12.58 21.08
CA ALA A 22 -10.36 11.30 20.37
C ALA A 22 -11.20 11.42 19.09
N PHE A 23 -11.01 10.49 18.17
CA PHE A 23 -11.75 10.49 16.88
C PHE A 23 -13.24 10.16 17.05
N ASP A 24 -13.60 9.46 18.12
CA ASP A 24 -14.98 9.10 18.44
C ASP A 24 -15.69 10.12 19.34
N GLU A 25 -15.03 11.24 19.63
CA GLU A 25 -15.62 12.34 20.40
C GLU A 25 -16.86 12.90 19.71
N ASN A 26 -17.86 13.29 20.50
CA ASN A 26 -19.08 13.88 19.96
C ASN A 26 -18.88 15.37 19.64
N SER A 27 -18.12 15.66 18.60
CA SER A 27 -17.92 17.02 18.10
C SER A 27 -17.90 17.00 16.58
N LYS A 28 -18.18 18.17 15.97
CA LYS A 28 -18.15 18.30 14.49
C LYS A 28 -16.74 18.05 13.96
N ALA A 29 -15.71 18.58 14.61
CA ALA A 29 -14.33 18.41 14.22
C ALA A 29 -13.93 16.94 14.22
N ALA A 30 -14.26 16.20 15.29
CA ALA A 30 -13.96 14.78 15.40
C ALA A 30 -14.65 13.96 14.31
N ARG A 31 -15.92 14.24 14.02
CA ARG A 31 -16.66 13.54 12.95
C ARG A 31 -16.02 13.75 11.59
N ILE A 32 -15.61 14.96 11.25
CA ILE A 32 -14.98 15.27 9.97
C ILE A 32 -13.62 14.57 9.86
N VAL A 33 -12.81 14.65 10.91
CA VAL A 33 -11.50 14.00 10.95
C VAL A 33 -11.64 12.49 10.81
N ASN A 34 -12.55 11.89 11.56
CA ASN A 34 -12.78 10.44 11.53
C ASN A 34 -13.21 9.94 10.15
N GLN A 35 -14.01 10.73 9.41
CA GLN A 35 -14.44 10.37 8.07
C GLN A 35 -13.31 10.42 7.03
N ARG A 36 -12.33 11.29 7.22
CA ARG A 36 -11.34 11.60 6.17
C ARG A 36 -9.95 11.07 6.46
N TYR A 37 -9.62 10.79 7.71
CA TYR A 37 -8.26 10.46 8.11
C TYR A 37 -7.68 9.28 7.33
N ASP A 38 -8.40 8.17 7.27
CA ASP A 38 -7.90 6.95 6.65
C ASP A 38 -7.61 7.11 5.16
N SER A 39 -8.51 7.76 4.42
CA SER A 39 -8.33 7.94 2.99
C SER A 39 -7.20 8.92 2.67
N ILE A 40 -7.06 9.99 3.46
CA ILE A 40 -5.97 10.96 3.31
C ILE A 40 -4.63 10.31 3.67
N ARG A 41 -4.57 9.57 4.77
CA ARG A 41 -3.38 8.81 5.17
C ARG A 41 -2.92 7.89 4.05
N ASP A 42 -3.82 7.09 3.50
CA ASP A 42 -3.49 6.16 2.42
C ASP A 42 -3.02 6.88 1.17
N SER A 43 -3.60 8.03 0.84
CA SER A 43 -3.16 8.85 -0.30
C SER A 43 -1.74 9.37 -0.10
N VAL A 44 -1.41 9.87 1.09
CA VAL A 44 -0.06 10.35 1.43
C VAL A 44 0.95 9.20 1.37
N PHE A 45 0.58 8.04 1.90
CA PHE A 45 1.45 6.87 1.90
C PHE A 45 1.74 6.36 0.48
N ARG A 46 0.75 6.42 -0.41
CA ARG A 46 0.94 6.03 -1.82
C ARG A 46 1.78 7.02 -2.62
N ALA A 47 1.77 8.29 -2.25
CA ALA A 47 2.37 9.36 -3.04
C ALA A 47 3.89 9.30 -3.08
N HIS A 48 4.53 8.65 -2.11
CA HIS A 48 5.99 8.59 -1.98
C HIS A 48 6.40 7.25 -1.36
N PRO A 49 7.56 6.66 -1.78
CA PRO A 49 8.07 5.45 -1.14
C PRO A 49 8.77 5.77 0.18
N TRP A 50 7.98 6.07 1.21
CA TRP A 50 8.49 6.39 2.56
C TRP A 50 9.26 5.20 3.14
N ASN A 51 10.49 5.39 3.53
CA ASN A 51 11.35 4.31 4.03
C ASN A 51 10.73 3.53 5.19
N CYS A 52 10.03 4.21 6.07
CA CYS A 52 9.36 3.57 7.21
C CYS A 52 8.18 2.67 6.82
N LEU A 53 7.64 2.83 5.62
CA LEU A 53 6.49 2.06 5.12
C LEU A 53 6.89 0.94 4.17
N ILE A 54 8.15 0.86 3.77
CA ILE A 54 8.60 -0.14 2.80
C ILE A 54 8.71 -1.50 3.49
N ARG A 55 8.12 -2.52 2.86
CA ARG A 55 8.19 -3.92 3.28
C ARG A 55 8.52 -4.80 2.09
N ARG A 56 9.09 -5.96 2.38
CA ARG A 56 9.38 -7.01 1.40
C ARG A 56 8.65 -8.28 1.83
N GLN A 57 8.07 -8.97 0.88
CA GLN A 57 7.31 -10.19 1.17
C GLN A 57 7.34 -11.15 0.00
N ASP A 58 7.45 -12.43 0.32
CA ASP A 58 7.22 -13.51 -0.62
C ASP A 58 5.71 -13.72 -0.74
N LEU A 59 5.23 -13.86 -1.97
CA LEU A 59 3.82 -14.05 -2.23
C LEU A 59 3.52 -15.53 -2.44
N ALA A 60 2.35 -15.98 -1.97
CA ALA A 60 1.84 -17.31 -2.24
C ALA A 60 1.01 -17.29 -3.52
N GLN A 61 1.24 -18.29 -4.39
CA GLN A 61 0.49 -18.43 -5.62
C GLN A 61 -0.97 -18.77 -5.33
N SER A 62 -1.89 -18.12 -6.04
CA SER A 62 -3.30 -18.46 -5.99
C SER A 62 -3.54 -19.83 -6.62
N SER A 63 -4.51 -20.58 -6.09
CA SER A 63 -4.97 -21.83 -6.69
C SER A 63 -5.72 -21.60 -8.01
N THR A 64 -6.19 -20.38 -8.26
CA THR A 64 -6.89 -20.00 -9.49
C THR A 64 -5.91 -19.26 -10.40
N ALA A 65 -5.72 -19.76 -11.62
CA ALA A 65 -4.91 -19.09 -12.63
C ALA A 65 -5.69 -17.96 -13.31
N PRO A 66 -5.01 -16.95 -13.90
CA PRO A 66 -5.66 -16.00 -14.78
C PRO A 66 -6.37 -16.70 -15.94
N GLY A 67 -7.41 -16.09 -16.48
CA GLY A 67 -8.18 -16.67 -17.59
C GLY A 67 -7.36 -16.86 -18.86
N PHE A 68 -6.40 -15.98 -19.12
CA PHE A 68 -5.47 -16.07 -20.25
C PHE A 68 -4.32 -15.06 -20.05
N GLY A 69 -3.31 -15.14 -20.90
CA GLY A 69 -2.21 -14.18 -20.97
C GLY A 69 -1.02 -14.51 -20.06
N TYR A 70 -1.28 -14.96 -18.85
CA TYR A 70 -0.26 -15.33 -17.87
C TYR A 70 -0.60 -16.64 -17.19
N ALA A 71 0.44 -17.36 -16.72
CA ALA A 71 0.27 -18.69 -16.13
C ALA A 71 -0.15 -18.66 -14.66
N HIS A 72 0.24 -17.61 -13.92
CA HIS A 72 0.08 -17.56 -12.47
C HIS A 72 -0.42 -16.21 -12.00
N GLN A 73 -1.08 -16.20 -10.85
CA GLN A 73 -1.40 -14.97 -10.14
C GLN A 73 -1.12 -15.12 -8.64
N TYR A 74 -0.76 -14.00 -8.02
CA TYR A 74 -0.35 -13.92 -6.62
C TYR A 74 -1.12 -12.79 -5.96
N PRO A 75 -1.99 -13.09 -4.95
CA PRO A 75 -2.68 -12.03 -4.22
C PRO A 75 -1.72 -11.09 -3.50
N LEU A 76 -2.00 -9.80 -3.55
CA LEU A 76 -1.24 -8.81 -2.80
C LEU A 76 -1.49 -8.95 -1.29
N PRO A 77 -0.49 -8.59 -0.45
CA PRO A 77 -0.64 -8.68 0.99
C PRO A 77 -1.81 -7.87 1.52
N THR A 78 -2.50 -8.42 2.51
CA THR A 78 -3.59 -7.75 3.24
C THR A 78 -3.20 -7.38 4.67
N ASP A 79 -2.14 -7.99 5.21
CA ASP A 79 -1.63 -7.71 6.55
C ASP A 79 -0.09 -7.83 6.57
N PRO A 80 0.64 -6.72 6.50
CA PRO A 80 0.14 -5.35 6.31
C PRO A 80 -0.40 -5.13 4.90
N TYR A 81 -1.42 -4.29 4.78
CA TYR A 81 -2.09 -4.04 3.52
C TYR A 81 -1.17 -3.35 2.52
N CYS A 82 -1.05 -3.90 1.31
CA CYS A 82 -0.25 -3.32 0.24
C CYS A 82 -0.98 -2.12 -0.38
N LEU A 83 -0.38 -0.93 -0.28
CA LEU A 83 -0.90 0.29 -0.90
C LEU A 83 -0.35 0.50 -2.30
N ARG A 84 0.91 0.13 -2.52
CA ARG A 84 1.60 0.32 -3.80
C ARG A 84 2.77 -0.66 -3.92
N VAL A 85 2.84 -1.36 -5.02
CA VAL A 85 4.00 -2.21 -5.34
C VAL A 85 5.10 -1.33 -5.93
N LEU A 86 6.31 -1.46 -5.41
CA LEU A 86 7.48 -0.72 -5.89
C LEU A 86 8.33 -1.57 -6.81
N GLU A 87 8.45 -2.86 -6.53
CA GLU A 87 9.35 -3.75 -7.24
C GLU A 87 8.85 -5.19 -7.14
N PHE A 88 8.99 -5.93 -8.22
CA PHE A 88 8.71 -7.36 -8.30
C PHE A 88 10.02 -8.12 -8.52
N SER A 89 10.15 -9.29 -7.91
CA SER A 89 11.29 -10.18 -8.15
C SER A 89 10.81 -11.63 -8.30
N ASN A 90 11.45 -12.36 -9.20
CA ASN A 90 11.26 -13.81 -9.34
C ASN A 90 12.29 -14.62 -8.53
N GLY A 91 13.06 -13.96 -7.66
CA GLY A 91 14.13 -14.58 -6.88
C GLY A 91 15.52 -14.44 -7.53
N SER A 92 15.60 -14.30 -8.85
CA SER A 92 16.85 -14.12 -9.58
C SER A 92 17.00 -12.73 -10.17
N MET A 93 15.90 -12.16 -10.65
CA MET A 93 15.86 -10.83 -11.25
C MET A 93 14.81 -9.97 -10.54
N SER A 94 15.04 -8.66 -10.55
CA SER A 94 14.13 -7.68 -9.97
C SER A 94 13.67 -6.71 -11.05
N TYR A 95 12.40 -6.36 -11.03
CA TYR A 95 11.76 -5.48 -11.99
C TYR A 95 11.09 -4.32 -11.24
N PRO A 96 11.67 -3.11 -11.27
CA PRO A 96 10.99 -1.92 -10.75
C PRO A 96 9.66 -1.69 -11.48
N GLN A 97 8.69 -1.11 -10.80
CA GLN A 97 7.36 -0.89 -11.38
C GLN A 97 7.38 0.05 -12.58
N ASP A 98 8.30 0.98 -12.63
CA ASP A 98 8.49 1.92 -13.73
C ASP A 98 9.27 1.32 -14.92
N ASN A 99 9.82 0.12 -14.76
CA ASN A 99 10.51 -0.62 -15.81
C ASN A 99 10.26 -2.12 -15.67
N MET A 100 9.06 -2.54 -16.03
CA MET A 100 8.59 -3.93 -15.86
C MET A 100 8.96 -4.87 -17.02
N MET A 101 9.71 -4.40 -18.02
CA MET A 101 10.00 -5.18 -19.21
C MET A 101 10.94 -6.34 -18.90
N ASN A 102 10.58 -7.53 -19.37
CA ASN A 102 11.44 -8.70 -19.34
C ASN A 102 12.37 -8.75 -20.58
N ASN A 103 13.28 -9.71 -20.59
CA ASN A 103 14.24 -9.88 -21.70
C ASN A 103 13.58 -10.23 -23.04
N SER A 104 12.31 -10.60 -23.02
CA SER A 104 11.53 -10.94 -24.23
C SER A 104 10.75 -9.75 -24.79
N GLY A 105 10.92 -8.55 -24.21
CA GLY A 105 10.28 -7.34 -24.67
C GLY A 105 8.84 -7.15 -24.20
N GLY A 106 8.37 -7.97 -23.27
CA GLY A 106 7.05 -7.85 -22.66
C GLY A 106 7.10 -7.55 -21.17
N PRO A 107 5.98 -7.18 -20.55
CA PRO A 107 5.96 -6.96 -19.10
C PRO A 107 6.24 -8.28 -18.35
N ALA A 108 7.17 -8.22 -17.37
CA ALA A 108 7.46 -9.37 -16.52
C ALA A 108 6.29 -9.69 -15.59
N PHE A 109 5.53 -8.69 -15.23
CA PHE A 109 4.33 -8.82 -14.41
C PHE A 109 3.36 -7.67 -14.68
N VAL A 110 2.10 -7.87 -14.31
CA VAL A 110 1.04 -6.84 -14.34
C VAL A 110 0.29 -6.91 -13.03
N ILE A 111 -0.21 -5.76 -12.57
CA ILE A 111 -1.06 -5.70 -11.38
C ILE A 111 -2.50 -5.51 -11.84
N GLU A 112 -3.34 -6.50 -11.55
CA GLU A 112 -4.75 -6.50 -11.92
C GLU A 112 -5.61 -6.77 -10.68
N GLY A 113 -6.47 -5.81 -10.35
CA GLY A 113 -7.21 -5.85 -9.10
C GLY A 113 -6.25 -5.87 -7.91
N ARG A 114 -6.34 -6.90 -7.09
CA ARG A 114 -5.45 -7.11 -5.95
C ARG A 114 -4.50 -8.28 -6.18
N ASN A 115 -4.10 -8.51 -7.44
CA ASN A 115 -3.21 -9.62 -7.78
C ASN A 115 -2.05 -9.15 -8.65
N ILE A 116 -0.89 -9.77 -8.47
CA ILE A 116 0.18 -9.77 -9.45
C ILE A 116 -0.04 -10.95 -10.38
N VAL A 117 -0.05 -10.67 -11.68
CA VAL A 117 -0.23 -11.65 -12.76
C VAL A 117 1.08 -11.77 -13.49
N THR A 118 1.63 -12.99 -13.59
CA THR A 118 2.95 -13.24 -14.15
C THR A 118 3.08 -14.69 -14.61
N ASP A 119 4.05 -14.96 -15.48
CA ASP A 119 4.42 -16.32 -15.86
C ASP A 119 5.43 -16.95 -14.89
N GLU A 120 5.97 -16.16 -13.95
CA GLU A 120 7.00 -16.61 -13.04
C GLU A 120 6.43 -17.54 -11.95
N GLY A 121 7.17 -18.59 -11.64
CA GLY A 121 6.79 -19.56 -10.61
C GLY A 121 7.05 -19.09 -9.17
N THR A 122 7.69 -17.96 -9.00
CA THR A 122 8.00 -17.34 -7.69
C THR A 122 7.75 -15.85 -7.78
N ALA A 123 7.08 -15.29 -6.79
CA ALA A 123 6.81 -13.87 -6.72
C ALA A 123 7.22 -13.30 -5.36
N LYS A 124 8.08 -12.31 -5.39
CA LYS A 124 8.51 -11.54 -4.23
C LYS A 124 8.30 -10.08 -4.55
N ILE A 125 7.82 -9.29 -3.60
CA ILE A 125 7.58 -7.87 -3.82
C ILE A 125 8.23 -6.99 -2.76
N LYS A 126 8.59 -5.80 -3.18
CA LYS A 126 8.86 -4.65 -2.32
C LYS A 126 7.71 -3.68 -2.50
N TYR A 127 7.10 -3.27 -1.41
CA TYR A 127 5.86 -2.50 -1.47
C TYR A 127 5.75 -1.49 -0.34
N VAL A 128 4.87 -0.51 -0.55
CA VAL A 128 4.47 0.42 0.49
C VAL A 128 3.32 -0.21 1.26
N ALA A 129 3.52 -0.41 2.56
CA ALA A 129 2.54 -1.03 3.44
C ALA A 129 1.72 0.04 4.16
N ARG A 130 0.46 -0.26 4.45
CA ARG A 130 -0.34 0.55 5.37
C ARG A 130 0.08 0.21 6.79
N ILE A 131 0.58 1.20 7.51
CA ILE A 131 0.86 1.10 8.94
C ILE A 131 -0.20 1.91 9.65
N THR A 132 -0.99 1.26 10.51
CA THR A 132 -2.07 1.92 11.26
C THR A 132 -1.60 2.52 12.57
N ASP A 133 -0.49 2.00 13.09
CA ASP A 133 0.17 2.55 14.27
C ASP A 133 1.42 3.32 13.80
N PRO A 134 1.49 4.65 14.04
CA PRO A 134 2.63 5.46 13.63
C PRO A 134 3.89 5.25 14.48
N ASN A 135 3.90 4.30 15.39
CA ASN A 135 5.03 4.01 16.28
C ASN A 135 5.97 2.95 15.73
#